data_97ed3703cdf97c96e411e0fb9c3d07b5
#
_entry.id   97ed3703cdf97c96e411e0fb9c3d07b5
#
_cell.length_a   1.000
_cell.length_b   1.000
_cell.length_c   1.000
_cell.angle_alpha   90.00
_cell.angle_beta   90.00
_cell.angle_gamma   90.00
#
_symmetry.space_group_name_H-M   'P 1'
#
loop_
_entity.id
_entity.type
_entity.pdbx_description
1 polymer ?
#
loop_
_entity_poly.entity_id
_entity_poly.type
_entity_poly.pdbx_seq_one_letter_code
_entity_poly.pdbx_strand_id
1 'polypeptide(L)'
;MKARKKLYERVGKDDYGLKKGGRNQIFPKSLLYIKNNVYLCDSNQNLQNMTKRILLSIFAMIALTTAAAQDTVSGFRFGYLSYEAALQSMADYQQVQQKMDALRQQFQAETLRVEDEFNLKYEEFLDGQRDFPKTILQKRQSELQELMERNIRFKEESKQELEQTEKLLLAPLKIRLIEQLGTIARERGYAFIVDTDQKAMPYINPSMGEDINQIVKDALK
;
A
#
# COMPACT_ATOMS: atom_id res chain seq x y z
N MET A 1 -23.67 -21.93 -38.13
CA MET A 1 -23.25 -23.06 -38.92
C MET A 1 -23.83 -23.08 -40.36
N LYS A 2 -24.25 -21.96 -40.93
CA LYS A 2 -24.89 -21.86 -42.30
C LYS A 2 -24.12 -20.99 -43.29
N ALA A 3 -23.00 -20.41 -42.93
CA ALA A 3 -22.27 -19.47 -43.82
C ALA A 3 -21.00 -20.07 -44.47
N ARG A 4 -20.55 -21.27 -44.12
CA ARG A 4 -19.36 -21.92 -44.71
C ARG A 4 -19.66 -22.86 -45.88
N LYS A 5 -20.93 -23.15 -46.22
CA LYS A 5 -21.30 -24.08 -47.26
C LYS A 5 -21.49 -23.43 -48.66
N LYS A 6 -21.45 -22.09 -48.75
CA LYS A 6 -21.70 -21.34 -49.99
C LYS A 6 -20.43 -20.93 -50.76
N LEU A 7 -19.22 -21.20 -50.21
CA LEU A 7 -17.97 -20.77 -50.87
C LEU A 7 -17.30 -21.90 -51.69
N TYR A 8 -17.75 -23.15 -51.56
CA TYR A 8 -17.15 -24.29 -52.26
C TYR A 8 -17.85 -24.67 -53.60
N GLU A 9 -18.96 -24.08 -53.91
CA GLU A 9 -19.71 -24.38 -55.17
C GLU A 9 -19.43 -23.43 -56.34
N ARG A 10 -18.50 -22.48 -56.22
CA ARG A 10 -18.27 -21.44 -57.25
C ARG A 10 -16.90 -21.54 -57.96
N VAL A 11 -16.10 -22.57 -57.73
CA VAL A 11 -14.83 -22.80 -58.45
C VAL A 11 -14.84 -24.15 -59.07
N GLY A 12 -15.55 -24.32 -60.14
CA GLY A 12 -15.60 -25.60 -60.85
C GLY A 12 -16.37 -25.57 -62.16
N LYS A 13 -16.11 -24.60 -63.00
CA LYS A 13 -16.48 -24.66 -64.42
C LYS A 13 -15.82 -23.44 -65.10
N ASP A 14 -14.66 -23.67 -65.67
CA ASP A 14 -14.26 -22.93 -66.86
C ASP A 14 -13.07 -23.66 -67.53
N ASP A 15 -13.42 -24.25 -68.64
CA ASP A 15 -12.72 -24.36 -69.90
C ASP A 15 -11.20 -24.53 -69.93
N TYR A 16 -10.81 -25.72 -70.38
CA TYR A 16 -9.61 -25.88 -71.23
C TYR A 16 -9.98 -26.51 -72.53
N GLY A 17 -10.06 -25.68 -73.58
CA GLY A 17 -10.22 -26.03 -74.95
C GLY A 17 -8.99 -26.82 -75.46
N LEU A 18 -9.23 -28.01 -75.98
CA LEU A 18 -8.31 -28.85 -76.70
C LEU A 18 -8.04 -28.32 -78.10
N LYS A 19 -6.78 -27.98 -78.44
CA LYS A 19 -6.31 -27.92 -79.82
C LYS A 19 -5.54 -29.20 -80.18
N LYS A 20 -6.05 -29.90 -81.15
CA LYS A 20 -5.41 -31.05 -81.85
C LYS A 20 -4.20 -30.58 -82.68
N GLY A 21 -3.09 -31.33 -82.58
CA GLY A 21 -1.96 -31.25 -83.52
C GLY A 21 -1.03 -32.42 -83.29
N GLY A 22 -1.06 -33.40 -84.22
CA GLY A 22 -0.47 -34.70 -84.12
C GLY A 22 1.04 -34.78 -84.20
N ARG A 23 1.59 -35.82 -83.68
CA ARG A 23 2.51 -36.82 -84.27
C ARG A 23 2.81 -37.89 -83.28
N ASN A 24 2.60 -39.15 -83.75
CA ASN A 24 2.88 -40.39 -83.01
C ASN A 24 4.36 -40.54 -82.70
N GLN A 25 4.66 -40.70 -81.39
CA GLN A 25 5.83 -41.48 -80.97
C GLN A 25 5.40 -42.35 -79.79
N ILE A 26 5.42 -43.61 -80.07
CA ILE A 26 5.09 -44.69 -79.12
C ILE A 26 6.35 -44.90 -78.26
N PHE A 27 6.33 -44.42 -76.99
CA PHE A 27 7.27 -44.86 -75.98
C PHE A 27 6.55 -45.80 -75.04
N PRO A 28 7.16 -46.94 -74.67
CA PRO A 28 6.49 -47.92 -73.81
C PRO A 28 6.30 -47.37 -72.41
N LYS A 29 5.03 -47.34 -71.99
CA LYS A 29 4.56 -46.83 -70.67
C LYS A 29 5.14 -47.56 -69.43
N SER A 30 5.89 -48.65 -69.65
CA SER A 30 6.41 -49.47 -68.56
C SER A 30 7.71 -48.97 -67.92
N LEU A 31 8.53 -48.20 -68.64
CA LEU A 31 9.83 -47.70 -68.13
C LEU A 31 9.74 -46.38 -67.34
N LEU A 32 8.66 -45.61 -67.59
CA LEU A 32 8.41 -44.35 -66.83
C LEU A 32 7.82 -44.60 -65.45
N TYR A 33 7.15 -45.74 -65.26
CA TYR A 33 6.51 -46.08 -64.00
C TYR A 33 7.49 -46.56 -62.93
N ILE A 34 8.57 -47.22 -63.29
CA ILE A 34 9.57 -47.75 -62.35
C ILE A 34 10.53 -46.60 -61.89
N LYS A 35 10.81 -45.62 -62.76
CA LYS A 35 11.73 -44.52 -62.43
C LYS A 35 11.12 -43.49 -61.48
N ASN A 36 9.82 -43.25 -61.63
CA ASN A 36 9.13 -42.26 -60.75
C ASN A 36 8.83 -42.82 -59.34
N ASN A 37 8.63 -44.12 -59.18
CA ASN A 37 8.33 -44.68 -57.86
C ASN A 37 9.55 -44.77 -56.93
N VAL A 38 10.77 -44.94 -57.50
CA VAL A 38 11.99 -44.98 -56.72
C VAL A 38 12.34 -43.56 -56.17
N TYR A 39 12.12 -42.54 -56.98
CA TYR A 39 12.36 -41.16 -56.52
C TYR A 39 11.28 -40.67 -55.55
N LEU A 40 10.05 -41.12 -55.60
CA LEU A 40 9.00 -40.76 -54.69
C LEU A 40 9.17 -41.44 -53.31
N CYS A 41 9.76 -42.62 -53.24
CA CYS A 41 9.97 -43.32 -51.97
C CYS A 41 11.12 -42.70 -51.16
N ASP A 42 12.17 -42.22 -51.82
CA ASP A 42 13.35 -41.65 -51.15
C ASP A 42 13.07 -40.16 -50.68
N SER A 43 12.32 -39.40 -51.49
CA SER A 43 11.95 -38.04 -51.11
C SER A 43 10.95 -37.99 -49.95
N ASN A 44 10.10 -39.01 -49.81
CA ASN A 44 9.11 -39.04 -48.76
C ASN A 44 9.71 -39.41 -47.39
N GLN A 45 10.73 -40.24 -47.32
CA GLN A 45 11.41 -40.54 -46.06
C GLN A 45 12.28 -39.33 -45.58
N ASN A 46 12.91 -38.60 -46.47
CA ASN A 46 13.66 -37.39 -46.13
C ASN A 46 12.70 -36.26 -45.72
N LEU A 47 11.55 -36.12 -46.37
CA LEU A 47 10.53 -35.13 -46.00
C LEU A 47 9.92 -35.41 -44.63
N GLN A 48 9.62 -36.67 -44.30
CA GLN A 48 9.10 -37.08 -43.00
C GLN A 48 10.13 -36.88 -41.87
N ASN A 49 11.42 -37.10 -42.14
CA ASN A 49 12.45 -36.88 -41.15
C ASN A 49 12.76 -35.38 -40.97
N MET A 50 12.67 -34.58 -42.04
CA MET A 50 12.75 -33.10 -41.92
C MET A 50 11.56 -32.53 -41.17
N THR A 51 10.32 -32.95 -41.45
CA THR A 51 9.16 -32.48 -40.75
C THR A 51 9.15 -32.87 -39.25
N LYS A 52 9.64 -34.09 -38.92
CA LYS A 52 9.83 -34.50 -37.52
C LYS A 52 10.89 -33.68 -36.81
N ARG A 53 11.97 -33.36 -37.45
CA ARG A 53 13.05 -32.50 -36.88
C ARG A 53 12.56 -31.05 -36.70
N ILE A 54 11.82 -30.50 -37.66
CA ILE A 54 11.21 -29.18 -37.57
C ILE A 54 10.12 -29.14 -36.45
N LEU A 55 9.29 -30.15 -36.35
CA LEU A 55 8.29 -30.26 -35.27
C LEU A 55 8.94 -30.37 -33.88
N LEU A 56 10.01 -31.17 -33.76
CA LEU A 56 10.79 -31.29 -32.53
C LEU A 56 11.49 -29.95 -32.13
N SER A 57 12.01 -29.20 -33.11
CA SER A 57 12.63 -27.90 -32.84
C SER A 57 11.60 -26.83 -32.45
N ILE A 58 10.41 -26.83 -33.07
CA ILE A 58 9.30 -25.94 -32.69
C ILE A 58 8.77 -26.30 -31.30
N PHE A 59 8.65 -27.59 -30.97
CA PHE A 59 8.23 -28.04 -29.66
C PHE A 59 9.26 -27.67 -28.57
N ALA A 60 10.55 -27.78 -28.87
CA ALA A 60 11.63 -27.35 -27.97
C ALA A 60 11.63 -25.82 -27.77
N MET A 61 11.37 -25.03 -28.82
CA MET A 61 11.23 -23.57 -28.71
C MET A 61 10.03 -23.15 -27.87
N ILE A 62 8.89 -23.84 -28.00
CA ILE A 62 7.69 -23.57 -27.20
C ILE A 62 7.92 -23.96 -25.72
N ALA A 63 8.66 -25.04 -25.46
CA ALA A 63 9.00 -25.45 -24.10
C ALA A 63 9.97 -24.47 -23.41
N LEU A 64 10.84 -23.80 -24.14
CA LEU A 64 11.75 -22.77 -23.61
C LEU A 64 11.03 -21.45 -23.28
N THR A 65 9.95 -21.13 -23.99
CA THR A 65 9.17 -19.89 -23.71
C THR A 65 8.25 -20.03 -22.51
N THR A 66 7.83 -21.24 -22.15
CA THR A 66 7.01 -21.46 -20.93
C THR A 66 7.81 -21.43 -19.63
N ALA A 67 9.13 -21.62 -19.68
CA ALA A 67 10.00 -21.52 -18.51
C ALA A 67 10.31 -20.06 -18.10
N ALA A 68 10.11 -19.07 -18.98
CA ALA A 68 10.33 -17.65 -18.68
C ALA A 68 9.06 -16.93 -18.19
N ALA A 69 7.88 -17.57 -18.21
CA ALA A 69 6.61 -16.99 -17.78
C ALA A 69 6.16 -17.48 -16.39
N GLN A 70 7.09 -17.95 -15.57
CA GLN A 70 6.92 -17.83 -14.13
C GLN A 70 7.32 -16.40 -13.74
N ASP A 71 6.54 -15.41 -14.16
CA ASP A 71 6.34 -14.25 -13.33
C ASP A 71 5.90 -14.82 -11.98
N THR A 72 6.87 -14.93 -11.06
CA THR A 72 6.52 -14.88 -9.66
C THR A 72 5.72 -13.60 -9.55
N VAL A 73 4.40 -13.70 -9.50
CA VAL A 73 3.57 -12.71 -8.84
C VAL A 73 4.23 -12.63 -7.48
N SER A 74 5.16 -11.69 -7.32
CA SER A 74 5.75 -11.39 -6.02
C SER A 74 4.53 -11.05 -5.20
N GLY A 75 4.12 -12.01 -4.35
CA GLY A 75 2.85 -11.92 -3.67
C GLY A 75 2.82 -10.57 -3.01
N PHE A 76 1.80 -9.78 -3.31
CA PHE A 76 1.57 -8.47 -2.73
C PHE A 76 1.74 -8.58 -1.22
N ARG A 77 2.87 -8.07 -0.71
CA ARG A 77 3.23 -8.16 0.69
C ARG A 77 3.13 -6.79 1.34
N PHE A 78 2.67 -6.76 2.57
CA PHE A 78 2.61 -5.54 3.38
C PHE A 78 3.03 -5.85 4.81
N GLY A 79 3.56 -4.83 5.50
CA GLY A 79 3.82 -4.89 6.91
C GLY A 79 2.64 -4.32 7.70
N TYR A 80 2.49 -4.70 8.97
CA TYR A 80 1.59 -4.05 9.91
C TYR A 80 2.22 -3.94 11.29
N LEU A 81 1.89 -2.85 11.98
CA LEU A 81 2.39 -2.60 13.34
C LEU A 81 1.41 -1.70 14.11
N SER A 82 1.60 -1.63 15.43
CA SER A 82 1.08 -0.53 16.24
C SER A 82 2.07 0.63 16.17
N TYR A 83 1.66 1.73 15.52
CA TYR A 83 2.48 2.93 15.38
C TYR A 83 2.79 3.55 16.74
N GLU A 84 1.79 3.59 17.64
CA GLU A 84 1.93 4.11 18.99
C GLU A 84 2.91 3.26 19.81
N ALA A 85 2.80 1.93 19.77
CA ALA A 85 3.72 1.05 20.47
C ALA A 85 5.16 1.16 19.96
N ALA A 86 5.34 1.38 18.65
CA ALA A 86 6.65 1.64 18.06
C ALA A 86 7.23 2.99 18.53
N LEU A 87 6.42 4.05 18.55
CA LEU A 87 6.83 5.36 19.03
C LEU A 87 7.23 5.31 20.52
N GLN A 88 6.43 4.65 21.35
CA GLN A 88 6.68 4.50 22.79
C GLN A 88 7.95 3.66 23.10
N SER A 89 8.36 2.80 22.17
CA SER A 89 9.58 1.99 22.33
C SER A 89 10.88 2.76 22.12
N MET A 90 10.80 3.98 21.58
CA MET A 90 11.98 4.82 21.38
C MET A 90 12.54 5.34 22.70
N ALA A 91 13.87 5.28 22.88
CA ALA A 91 14.52 5.74 24.11
C ALA A 91 14.19 7.21 24.45
N ASP A 92 14.12 8.06 23.42
CA ASP A 92 13.82 9.49 23.59
C ASP A 92 12.36 9.76 24.00
N TYR A 93 11.44 8.81 23.77
CA TYR A 93 10.02 8.97 24.14
C TYR A 93 9.83 9.15 25.65
N GLN A 94 10.56 8.44 26.47
CA GLN A 94 10.49 8.58 27.93
C GLN A 94 10.93 9.98 28.38
N GLN A 95 11.93 10.57 27.73
CA GLN A 95 12.36 11.94 28.03
C GLN A 95 11.27 12.97 27.66
N VAL A 96 10.58 12.74 26.55
CA VAL A 96 9.43 13.59 26.16
C VAL A 96 8.33 13.48 27.20
N GLN A 97 7.98 12.28 27.65
CA GLN A 97 6.96 12.07 28.69
C GLN A 97 7.34 12.76 30.01
N GLN A 98 8.58 12.63 30.46
CA GLN A 98 9.05 13.32 31.67
C GLN A 98 8.93 14.85 31.57
N LYS A 99 9.27 15.44 30.42
CA LYS A 99 9.12 16.87 30.19
C LYS A 99 7.65 17.30 30.19
N MET A 100 6.78 16.51 29.55
CA MET A 100 5.35 16.77 29.53
C MET A 100 4.72 16.65 30.91
N ASP A 101 5.11 15.66 31.71
CA ASP A 101 4.61 15.48 33.06
C ASP A 101 5.05 16.65 33.99
N ALA A 102 6.31 17.08 33.88
CA ALA A 102 6.77 18.26 34.59
C ALA A 102 5.97 19.53 34.23
N LEU A 103 5.70 19.73 32.94
CA LEU A 103 4.91 20.86 32.47
C LEU A 103 3.45 20.78 32.95
N ARG A 104 2.82 19.59 32.89
CA ARG A 104 1.48 19.35 33.43
C ARG A 104 1.39 19.70 34.92
N GLN A 105 2.38 19.26 35.70
CA GLN A 105 2.46 19.58 37.12
C GLN A 105 2.57 21.08 37.39
N GLN A 106 3.35 21.82 36.61
CA GLN A 106 3.47 23.29 36.73
C GLN A 106 2.14 23.97 36.45
N PHE A 107 1.46 23.63 35.37
CA PHE A 107 0.14 24.20 35.06
C PHE A 107 -0.92 23.83 36.09
N GLN A 108 -0.89 22.59 36.60
CA GLN A 108 -1.81 22.15 37.65
C GLN A 108 -1.59 22.93 38.95
N ALA A 109 -0.33 23.12 39.35
CA ALA A 109 -0.02 23.91 40.57
C ALA A 109 -0.48 25.37 40.43
N GLU A 110 -0.26 25.99 39.25
CA GLU A 110 -0.71 27.37 39.01
C GLU A 110 -2.24 27.45 38.91
N THR A 111 -2.90 26.46 38.33
CA THR A 111 -4.37 26.37 38.31
C THR A 111 -4.94 26.35 39.72
N LEU A 112 -4.39 25.52 40.60
CA LEU A 112 -4.81 25.46 42.00
C LEU A 112 -4.61 26.82 42.70
N ARG A 113 -3.43 27.44 42.50
CA ARG A 113 -3.11 28.72 43.09
C ARG A 113 -4.11 29.82 42.70
N VAL A 114 -4.50 29.89 41.40
CA VAL A 114 -5.45 30.92 40.93
C VAL A 114 -6.90 30.61 41.33
N GLU A 115 -7.24 29.34 41.50
CA GLU A 115 -8.53 28.94 42.05
C GLU A 115 -8.63 29.28 43.52
N ASP A 116 -7.61 29.06 44.33
CA ASP A 116 -7.55 29.41 45.73
C ASP A 116 -7.62 30.93 45.94
N GLU A 117 -6.95 31.69 45.09
CA GLU A 117 -7.06 33.17 45.11
C GLU A 117 -8.49 33.64 44.84
N PHE A 118 -9.16 33.01 43.84
CA PHE A 118 -10.56 33.34 43.55
C PHE A 118 -11.49 32.97 44.75
N ASN A 119 -11.31 31.78 45.29
CA ASN A 119 -12.14 31.29 46.40
C ASN A 119 -12.01 32.21 47.64
N LEU A 120 -10.78 32.58 47.98
CA LEU A 120 -10.54 33.52 49.11
C LEU A 120 -11.23 34.86 48.89
N LYS A 121 -11.10 35.45 47.71
CA LYS A 121 -11.77 36.71 47.38
C LYS A 121 -13.28 36.60 47.31
N TYR A 122 -13.78 35.45 46.89
CA TYR A 122 -15.20 35.18 46.87
C TYR A 122 -15.79 35.02 48.29
N GLU A 123 -15.09 34.36 49.22
CA GLU A 123 -15.45 34.27 50.64
C GLU A 123 -15.45 35.67 51.28
N GLU A 124 -14.39 36.46 51.09
CA GLU A 124 -14.32 37.85 51.55
C GLU A 124 -15.51 38.71 51.04
N PHE A 125 -15.91 38.53 49.83
CA PHE A 125 -17.04 39.21 49.22
C PHE A 125 -18.37 38.77 49.90
N LEU A 126 -18.57 37.47 50.10
CA LEU A 126 -19.78 36.95 50.73
C LEU A 126 -19.95 37.46 52.17
N ASP A 127 -18.87 37.51 52.93
CA ASP A 127 -18.89 37.96 54.32
C ASP A 127 -19.20 39.46 54.43
N GLY A 128 -18.64 40.30 53.53
CA GLY A 128 -18.81 41.76 53.58
C GLY A 128 -19.96 42.34 52.76
N GLN A 129 -20.60 41.54 51.85
CA GLN A 129 -21.53 42.07 50.84
C GLN A 129 -22.72 42.87 51.40
N ARG A 130 -23.15 42.56 52.64
CA ARG A 130 -24.28 43.24 53.28
C ARG A 130 -23.93 44.63 53.79
N ASP A 131 -22.68 44.85 54.13
CA ASP A 131 -22.19 46.08 54.76
C ASP A 131 -21.46 47.00 53.74
N PHE A 132 -21.25 46.56 52.55
CA PHE A 132 -20.56 47.34 51.51
C PHE A 132 -21.46 48.44 50.94
N PRO A 133 -20.97 49.69 50.86
CA PRO A 133 -21.58 50.68 50.01
C PRO A 133 -21.71 50.22 48.55
N LYS A 134 -22.75 50.68 47.85
CA LYS A 134 -23.08 50.23 46.50
C LYS A 134 -21.88 50.28 45.52
N THR A 135 -21.07 51.32 45.61
CA THR A 135 -19.88 51.45 44.74
C THR A 135 -18.83 50.39 45.04
N ILE A 136 -18.60 50.05 46.30
CA ILE A 136 -17.69 49.01 46.73
C ILE A 136 -18.20 47.63 46.32
N LEU A 137 -19.51 47.42 46.51
CA LEU A 137 -20.16 46.16 46.09
C LEU A 137 -19.93 45.91 44.58
N GLN A 138 -20.25 46.91 43.74
CA GLN A 138 -20.03 46.79 42.28
C GLN A 138 -18.58 46.51 41.93
N LYS A 139 -17.64 47.23 42.57
CA LYS A 139 -16.21 47.02 42.33
C LYS A 139 -15.77 45.58 42.66
N ARG A 140 -16.19 45.07 43.83
CA ARG A 140 -15.87 43.70 44.24
C ARG A 140 -16.46 42.63 43.31
N GLN A 141 -17.69 42.87 42.84
CA GLN A 141 -18.32 42.01 41.85
C GLN A 141 -17.54 41.96 40.52
N SER A 142 -17.11 43.16 40.01
CA SER A 142 -16.29 43.22 38.81
C SER A 142 -14.93 42.53 38.98
N GLU A 143 -14.28 42.73 40.16
CA GLU A 143 -12.99 42.06 40.46
C GLU A 143 -13.13 40.52 40.43
N LEU A 144 -14.20 39.96 41.00
CA LEU A 144 -14.48 38.53 40.99
C LEU A 144 -14.75 38.01 39.57
N GLN A 145 -15.55 38.77 38.81
CA GLN A 145 -15.81 38.40 37.41
C GLN A 145 -14.53 38.38 36.59
N GLU A 146 -13.68 39.39 36.70
CA GLU A 146 -12.37 39.47 35.99
C GLU A 146 -11.45 38.29 36.40
N LEU A 147 -11.41 37.94 37.69
CA LEU A 147 -10.65 36.81 38.19
C LEU A 147 -11.16 35.49 37.57
N MET A 148 -12.46 35.29 37.57
CA MET A 148 -13.10 34.08 37.00
C MET A 148 -12.79 33.96 35.51
N GLU A 149 -12.96 35.06 34.75
CA GLU A 149 -12.66 35.07 33.30
C GLU A 149 -11.16 34.80 33.02
N ARG A 150 -10.26 35.34 33.84
CA ARG A 150 -8.82 35.10 33.76
C ARG A 150 -8.48 33.62 34.03
N ASN A 151 -9.10 33.03 35.06
CA ASN A 151 -8.86 31.63 35.39
C ASN A 151 -9.36 30.68 34.30
N ILE A 152 -10.52 30.96 33.70
CA ILE A 152 -11.05 30.18 32.56
C ILE A 152 -10.09 30.28 31.37
N ARG A 153 -9.64 31.49 31.04
CA ARG A 153 -8.71 31.73 29.94
C ARG A 153 -7.38 31.02 30.18
N PHE A 154 -6.82 31.12 31.37
CA PHE A 154 -5.58 30.45 31.74
C PHE A 154 -5.65 28.93 31.57
N LYS A 155 -6.76 28.29 31.99
CA LYS A 155 -6.98 26.86 31.80
C LYS A 155 -7.01 26.47 30.33
N GLU A 156 -7.68 27.26 29.49
CA GLU A 156 -7.75 27.00 28.05
C GLU A 156 -6.40 27.19 27.36
N GLU A 157 -5.70 28.29 27.68
CA GLU A 157 -4.35 28.57 27.16
C GLU A 157 -3.36 27.49 27.59
N SER A 158 -3.40 27.05 28.85
CA SER A 158 -2.55 25.96 29.37
C SER A 158 -2.78 24.64 28.64
N LYS A 159 -4.04 24.31 28.36
CA LYS A 159 -4.38 23.12 27.59
C LYS A 159 -3.82 23.17 26.16
N GLN A 160 -4.00 24.31 25.50
CA GLN A 160 -3.48 24.51 24.14
C GLN A 160 -1.96 24.44 24.11
N GLU A 161 -1.29 25.04 25.09
CA GLU A 161 0.17 25.01 25.21
C GLU A 161 0.69 23.59 25.45
N LEU A 162 0.02 22.79 26.29
CA LEU A 162 0.36 21.38 26.49
C LEU A 162 0.24 20.58 25.18
N GLU A 163 -0.87 20.75 24.44
CA GLU A 163 -1.07 20.07 23.16
C GLU A 163 -0.05 20.47 22.10
N GLN A 164 0.30 21.76 22.03
CA GLN A 164 1.30 22.25 21.09
C GLN A 164 2.70 21.75 21.44
N THR A 165 3.06 21.80 22.72
CA THR A 165 4.36 21.34 23.21
C THR A 165 4.53 19.84 22.97
N GLU A 166 3.50 19.03 23.23
CA GLU A 166 3.53 17.60 22.96
C GLU A 166 3.77 17.30 21.46
N LYS A 167 3.04 17.99 20.57
CA LYS A 167 3.22 17.87 19.12
C LYS A 167 4.64 18.22 18.71
N LEU A 168 5.19 19.30 19.24
CA LEU A 168 6.56 19.76 18.93
C LEU A 168 7.63 18.78 19.43
N LEU A 169 7.48 18.27 20.65
CA LEU A 169 8.42 17.31 21.24
C LEU A 169 8.37 15.94 20.55
N LEU A 170 7.20 15.50 20.12
CA LEU A 170 7.04 14.23 19.41
C LEU A 170 7.38 14.30 17.91
N ALA A 171 7.40 15.49 17.31
CA ALA A 171 7.64 15.64 15.87
C ALA A 171 8.95 14.98 15.40
N PRO A 172 10.12 15.18 16.03
CA PRO A 172 11.36 14.56 15.60
C PRO A 172 11.33 13.02 15.74
N LEU A 173 10.66 12.50 16.78
CA LEU A 173 10.51 11.06 16.98
C LEU A 173 9.65 10.45 15.87
N LYS A 174 8.55 11.11 15.53
CA LYS A 174 7.65 10.68 14.44
C LYS A 174 8.36 10.66 13.09
N ILE A 175 9.16 11.68 12.79
CA ILE A 175 9.95 11.75 11.55
C ILE A 175 10.93 10.56 11.49
N ARG A 176 11.70 10.32 12.56
CA ARG A 176 12.65 9.21 12.64
C ARG A 176 11.96 7.85 12.51
N LEU A 177 10.81 7.68 13.13
CA LEU A 177 10.01 6.45 13.00
C LEU A 177 9.58 6.22 11.55
N ILE A 178 9.04 7.24 10.87
CA ILE A 178 8.61 7.15 9.47
C ILE A 178 9.79 6.82 8.55
N GLU A 179 10.95 7.41 8.76
CA GLU A 179 12.16 7.11 7.98
C GLU A 179 12.60 5.64 8.14
N GLN A 180 12.57 5.12 9.37
CA GLN A 180 12.87 3.71 9.66
C GLN A 180 11.85 2.76 9.02
N LEU A 181 10.56 3.08 9.13
CA LEU A 181 9.50 2.32 8.46
C LEU A 181 9.70 2.28 6.94
N GLY A 182 10.06 3.42 6.34
CA GLY A 182 10.37 3.50 4.92
C GLY A 182 11.58 2.65 4.51
N THR A 183 12.59 2.56 5.36
CA THR A 183 13.78 1.71 5.13
C THR A 183 13.41 0.23 5.20
N ILE A 184 12.71 -0.19 6.26
CA ILE A 184 12.23 -1.57 6.44
C ILE A 184 11.29 -1.98 5.29
N ALA A 185 10.40 -1.07 4.84
CA ALA A 185 9.51 -1.35 3.73
C ALA A 185 10.27 -1.65 2.43
N ARG A 186 11.29 -0.84 2.12
CA ARG A 186 12.13 -1.05 0.92
C ARG A 186 12.94 -2.34 1.00
N GLU A 187 13.56 -2.61 2.13
CA GLU A 187 14.40 -3.81 2.33
C GLU A 187 13.59 -5.10 2.23
N ARG A 188 12.34 -5.08 2.71
CA ARG A 188 11.46 -6.26 2.72
C ARG A 188 10.52 -6.34 1.51
N GLY A 189 10.52 -5.34 0.64
CA GLY A 189 9.68 -5.29 -0.54
C GLY A 189 8.19 -5.16 -0.21
N TYR A 190 7.85 -4.44 0.87
CA TYR A 190 6.44 -4.14 1.18
C TYR A 190 5.90 -3.06 0.27
N ALA A 191 4.67 -3.26 -0.19
CA ALA A 191 3.94 -2.26 -0.96
C ALA A 191 3.50 -1.07 -0.07
N PHE A 192 3.17 -1.35 1.20
CA PHE A 192 2.83 -0.37 2.24
C PHE A 192 2.94 -0.99 3.64
N ILE A 193 2.86 -0.15 4.66
CA ILE A 193 2.77 -0.55 6.06
C ILE A 193 1.46 -0.01 6.63
N VAL A 194 0.73 -0.86 7.35
CA VAL A 194 -0.57 -0.55 7.97
C VAL A 194 -0.38 -0.25 9.46
N ASP A 195 -0.94 0.89 9.89
CA ASP A 195 -1.12 1.18 11.31
C ASP A 195 -2.37 0.49 11.83
N THR A 196 -2.22 -0.32 12.89
CA THR A 196 -3.31 -1.10 13.49
C THR A 196 -4.05 -0.36 14.61
N ASP A 197 -3.53 0.78 15.08
CA ASP A 197 -4.06 1.48 16.25
C ASP A 197 -5.44 2.11 15.98
N GLN A 198 -5.65 2.58 14.75
CA GLN A 198 -6.90 3.25 14.37
C GLN A 198 -8.06 2.30 14.07
N LYS A 199 -7.84 0.97 14.14
CA LYS A 199 -8.86 -0.06 13.81
C LYS A 199 -9.52 0.11 12.44
N ALA A 200 -8.85 0.83 11.53
CA ALA A 200 -9.32 1.06 10.16
C ALA A 200 -9.35 -0.23 9.33
N MET A 201 -8.55 -1.21 9.72
CA MET A 201 -8.46 -2.54 9.11
C MET A 201 -9.01 -3.59 10.07
N PRO A 202 -10.28 -4.05 9.90
CA PRO A 202 -10.89 -5.02 10.82
C PRO A 202 -10.32 -6.44 10.68
N TYR A 203 -9.64 -6.73 9.58
CA TYR A 203 -9.01 -8.00 9.30
C TYR A 203 -7.71 -7.83 8.51
N ILE A 204 -6.68 -8.56 8.91
CA ILE A 204 -5.39 -8.66 8.23
C ILE A 204 -5.14 -10.14 7.92
N ASN A 205 -4.92 -10.48 6.65
CA ASN A 205 -4.58 -11.84 6.26
C ASN A 205 -3.12 -12.15 6.65
N PRO A 206 -2.86 -13.08 7.58
CA PRO A 206 -1.51 -13.37 8.06
C PRO A 206 -0.59 -14.01 7.01
N SER A 207 -1.16 -14.54 5.91
CA SER A 207 -0.34 -15.07 4.81
C SER A 207 0.20 -13.99 3.86
N MET A 208 -0.35 -12.78 3.89
CA MET A 208 0.03 -11.65 3.03
C MET A 208 0.65 -10.50 3.82
N GLY A 209 0.22 -10.32 5.07
CA GLY A 209 0.74 -9.31 5.99
C GLY A 209 1.76 -9.89 6.95
N GLU A 210 2.81 -9.14 7.26
CA GLU A 210 3.84 -9.48 8.24
C GLU A 210 3.75 -8.54 9.44
N ASP A 211 3.74 -9.10 10.66
CA ASP A 211 3.86 -8.31 11.89
C ASP A 211 5.30 -7.81 12.03
N ILE A 212 5.48 -6.51 11.92
CA ILE A 212 6.80 -5.88 11.98
C ILE A 212 7.09 -5.18 13.32
N ASN A 213 6.24 -5.31 14.32
CA ASN A 213 6.40 -4.63 15.61
C ASN A 213 7.78 -4.88 16.23
N GLN A 214 8.24 -6.13 16.24
CA GLN A 214 9.53 -6.46 16.83
C GLN A 214 10.71 -5.95 16.00
N ILE A 215 10.59 -6.03 14.69
CA ILE A 215 11.62 -5.55 13.73
C ILE A 215 11.84 -4.05 13.88
N VAL A 216 10.74 -3.31 13.99
CA VAL A 216 10.79 -1.85 14.17
C VAL A 216 11.39 -1.48 15.53
N LYS A 217 10.99 -2.18 16.61
CA LYS A 217 11.57 -1.96 17.94
C LYS A 217 13.08 -2.19 17.97
N ASP A 218 13.56 -3.20 17.27
CA ASP A 218 15.00 -3.51 17.24
C ASP A 218 15.77 -2.49 16.38
N ALA A 219 15.16 -1.94 15.34
CA ALA A 219 15.74 -0.89 14.50
C ALA A 219 15.75 0.51 15.15
N LEU A 220 14.95 0.73 16.19
CA LEU A 220 14.83 2.01 16.91
C LEU A 220 15.66 2.09 18.20
N LYS A 221 16.32 1.02 18.58
CA LYS A 221 17.28 0.98 19.72
C LYS A 221 18.55 1.73 19.36
#